data_425dc6bb1ad785bfd85c1c390dd29fa3
#
_entry.id   425dc6bb1ad785bfd85c1c390dd29fa3
#
_cell.length_a   1.000
_cell.length_b   1.000
_cell.length_c   1.000
_cell.angle_alpha   90.00
_cell.angle_beta   90.00
_cell.angle_gamma   90.00
#
_symmetry.space_group_name_H-M   'P 1'
#
loop_
_entity.id
_entity.type
_entity.pdbx_description
1 polymer ?
#
loop_
_entity_poly.entity_id
_entity_poly.type
_entity_poly.pdbx_seq_one_letter_code
_entity_poly.pdbx_strand_id
1 'polypeptide(L)'
;AWNPETDEFISIHDIDTDLKQEVGEYTVTFSTNNKTSITRKIWVVDQRVVENKKANEAVSAFNFFKTVDEIKESMAIDTDLKTWANAQGWKLDDENETVDLDVDYDFDPETIKEGVYKVTFWTTGREFKIHTTDYVEEGKEVGLTFFAEDIHVMEKMGF
;
A
#
# COMPACT_ATOMS: atom_id res chain seq x y z
N ALA A 1 -2.39 26.34 2.26
CA ALA A 1 -1.08 26.98 2.15
C ALA A 1 -0.72 27.68 3.46
N TRP A 2 0.52 28.05 3.67
CA TRP A 2 0.98 28.79 4.85
C TRP A 2 2.10 29.76 4.45
N ASN A 3 2.30 30.78 5.27
CA ASN A 3 3.44 31.69 5.16
C ASN A 3 4.63 31.12 5.96
N PRO A 4 5.77 30.83 5.34
CA PRO A 4 6.90 30.20 6.04
C PRO A 4 7.59 31.13 7.07
N GLU A 5 7.38 32.45 7.01
CA GLU A 5 7.96 33.41 7.95
C GLU A 5 7.08 33.62 9.18
N THR A 6 5.73 33.54 9.05
CA THR A 6 4.79 33.85 10.12
C THR A 6 4.04 32.59 10.59
N ASP A 7 4.17 31.47 9.91
CA ASP A 7 3.42 30.21 10.11
C ASP A 7 1.89 30.36 10.04
N GLU A 8 1.44 31.47 9.45
CA GLU A 8 0.02 31.75 9.27
C GLU A 8 -0.55 31.00 8.07
N PHE A 9 -1.78 30.51 8.21
CA PHE A 9 -2.49 29.87 7.11
C PHE A 9 -2.89 30.89 6.03
N ILE A 10 -2.65 30.52 4.78
CA ILE A 10 -3.06 31.25 3.59
C ILE A 10 -4.15 30.43 2.89
N SER A 11 -5.26 31.08 2.56
CA SER A 11 -6.35 30.41 1.85
C SER A 11 -5.93 30.00 0.43
N ILE A 12 -6.33 28.80 0.01
CA ILE A 12 -6.33 28.42 -1.38
C ILE A 12 -7.40 29.25 -2.09
N HIS A 13 -7.02 29.95 -3.14
CA HIS A 13 -7.90 30.86 -3.86
C HIS A 13 -8.48 30.23 -5.12
N ASP A 14 -7.69 29.43 -5.81
CA ASP A 14 -8.07 28.85 -7.08
C ASP A 14 -7.67 27.37 -7.13
N ILE A 15 -8.54 26.57 -7.77
CA ILE A 15 -8.34 25.14 -8.02
C ILE A 15 -8.62 24.91 -9.50
N ASP A 16 -7.58 24.53 -10.23
CA ASP A 16 -7.65 24.14 -11.63
C ASP A 16 -7.41 22.64 -11.78
N THR A 17 -8.21 21.98 -12.62
CA THR A 17 -8.12 20.53 -12.80
C THR A 17 -8.62 20.09 -14.18
N ASP A 18 -8.02 19.04 -14.71
CA ASP A 18 -8.46 18.32 -15.91
C ASP A 18 -9.30 17.07 -15.58
N LEU A 19 -9.74 16.92 -14.32
CA LEU A 19 -10.49 15.76 -13.81
C LEU A 19 -11.75 15.46 -14.64
N LYS A 20 -11.91 14.20 -15.00
CA LYS A 20 -13.09 13.65 -15.68
C LYS A 20 -13.69 12.52 -14.86
N GLN A 21 -14.95 12.16 -15.16
CA GLN A 21 -15.63 11.00 -14.55
C GLN A 21 -15.30 9.68 -15.27
N GLU A 22 -14.02 9.49 -15.56
CA GLU A 22 -13.51 8.31 -16.26
C GLU A 22 -12.27 7.80 -15.51
N VAL A 23 -11.99 6.51 -15.60
CA VAL A 23 -10.76 5.91 -15.08
C VAL A 23 -9.56 6.54 -15.77
N GLY A 24 -8.59 7.00 -15.00
CA GLY A 24 -7.40 7.63 -15.56
C GLY A 24 -6.57 8.41 -14.54
N GLU A 25 -5.48 8.97 -15.04
CA GLU A 25 -4.62 9.89 -14.28
C GLU A 25 -4.98 11.33 -14.68
N TYR A 26 -5.18 12.16 -13.68
CA TYR A 26 -5.54 13.57 -13.81
C TYR A 26 -4.65 14.45 -12.94
N THR A 27 -4.73 15.75 -13.15
CA THR A 27 -4.00 16.72 -12.35
C THR A 27 -4.94 17.68 -11.64
N VAL A 28 -4.53 18.16 -10.48
CA VAL A 28 -5.15 19.28 -9.78
C VAL A 28 -4.09 20.26 -9.33
N THR A 29 -4.30 21.54 -9.63
CA THR A 29 -3.42 22.62 -9.23
C THR A 29 -4.13 23.53 -8.23
N PHE A 30 -3.53 23.69 -7.07
CA PHE A 30 -4.00 24.59 -6.01
C PHE A 30 -3.17 25.86 -6.03
N SER A 31 -3.80 27.00 -6.01
CA SER A 31 -3.11 28.30 -6.08
C SER A 31 -3.59 29.25 -5.00
N THR A 32 -2.67 30.07 -4.49
CA THR A 32 -2.97 31.22 -3.62
C THR A 32 -3.23 32.49 -4.45
N ASN A 33 -3.72 33.56 -3.80
CA ASN A 33 -3.88 34.88 -4.42
C ASN A 33 -2.58 35.42 -5.02
N ASN A 34 -1.44 35.08 -4.44
CA ASN A 34 -0.11 35.51 -4.90
C ASN A 34 0.47 34.60 -6.00
N LYS A 35 -0.38 33.71 -6.57
CA LYS A 35 0.01 32.76 -7.64
C LYS A 35 1.06 31.70 -7.22
N THR A 36 1.31 31.54 -5.95
CA THR A 36 2.06 30.36 -5.46
C THR A 36 1.16 29.15 -5.66
N SER A 37 1.64 28.16 -6.38
CA SER A 37 0.84 26.99 -6.76
C SER A 37 1.57 25.67 -6.53
N ILE A 38 0.79 24.62 -6.39
CA ILE A 38 1.27 23.23 -6.33
C ILE A 38 0.32 22.36 -7.15
N THR A 39 0.89 21.50 -7.99
CA THR A 39 0.15 20.51 -8.77
C THR A 39 0.28 19.14 -8.14
N ARG A 40 -0.81 18.39 -8.11
CA ARG A 40 -0.86 17.00 -7.64
C ARG A 40 -1.57 16.14 -8.68
N LYS A 41 -1.25 14.84 -8.65
CA LYS A 41 -1.92 13.83 -9.47
C LYS A 41 -3.08 13.22 -8.71
N ILE A 42 -4.15 12.90 -9.44
CA ILE A 42 -5.30 12.14 -8.97
C ILE A 42 -5.42 10.92 -9.88
N TRP A 43 -5.53 9.74 -9.29
CA TRP A 43 -5.88 8.52 -10.00
C TRP A 43 -7.34 8.19 -9.74
N VAL A 44 -8.16 8.26 -10.80
CA VAL A 44 -9.52 7.72 -10.77
C VAL A 44 -9.45 6.26 -11.16
N VAL A 45 -9.89 5.40 -10.28
CA VAL A 45 -9.84 3.94 -10.45
C VAL A 45 -11.24 3.34 -10.44
N ASP A 46 -11.42 2.28 -11.18
CA ASP A 46 -12.69 1.56 -11.26
C ASP A 46 -12.98 0.80 -9.96
N GLN A 47 -11.97 0.17 -9.40
CA GLN A 47 -12.08 -0.59 -8.17
C GLN A 47 -10.83 -0.41 -7.29
N ARG A 48 -11.05 -0.08 -6.02
CA ARG A 48 -10.00 0.06 -5.01
C ARG A 48 -9.83 -1.17 -4.13
N VAL A 49 -10.85 -2.00 -4.08
CA VAL A 49 -10.89 -3.21 -3.25
C VAL A 49 -10.53 -4.41 -4.11
N VAL A 50 -9.65 -5.24 -3.59
CA VAL A 50 -9.33 -6.54 -4.17
C VAL A 50 -9.99 -7.62 -3.33
N GLU A 51 -10.88 -8.40 -3.94
CA GLU A 51 -11.59 -9.51 -3.29
C GLU A 51 -10.93 -10.85 -3.62
N ASN A 52 -10.75 -11.68 -2.61
CA ASN A 52 -10.44 -13.09 -2.75
C ASN A 52 -11.62 -13.94 -2.25
N LYS A 53 -12.56 -14.22 -3.14
CA LYS A 53 -13.77 -14.98 -2.82
C LYS A 53 -13.47 -16.40 -2.30
N LYS A 54 -12.33 -16.98 -2.71
CA LYS A 54 -11.94 -18.33 -2.26
C LYS A 54 -11.48 -18.33 -0.80
N ALA A 55 -10.82 -17.27 -0.37
CA ALA A 55 -10.40 -17.08 1.01
C ALA A 55 -11.45 -16.35 1.86
N ASN A 56 -12.54 -15.88 1.24
CA ASN A 56 -13.57 -15.06 1.88
C ASN A 56 -13.01 -13.75 2.44
N GLU A 57 -12.10 -13.10 1.71
CA GLU A 57 -11.36 -11.92 2.20
C GLU A 57 -11.29 -10.81 1.16
N ALA A 58 -11.19 -9.58 1.64
CA ALA A 58 -10.94 -8.41 0.83
C ALA A 58 -9.83 -7.54 1.43
N VAL A 59 -9.12 -6.82 0.57
CA VAL A 59 -8.07 -5.87 0.94
C VAL A 59 -8.26 -4.57 0.20
N SER A 60 -8.08 -3.44 0.89
CA SER A 60 -7.99 -2.12 0.26
C SER A 60 -6.81 -1.32 0.79
N ALA A 61 -6.23 -0.48 -0.07
CA ALA A 61 -5.19 0.47 0.31
C ALA A 61 -5.19 1.67 -0.64
N PHE A 62 -4.62 2.79 -0.18
CA PHE A 62 -4.45 4.00 -0.98
C PHE A 62 -3.00 4.19 -1.39
N ASN A 63 -2.78 4.86 -2.52
CA ASN A 63 -1.49 5.46 -2.80
C ASN A 63 -1.22 6.62 -1.82
N PHE A 64 0.03 6.81 -1.45
CA PHE A 64 0.43 7.87 -0.52
C PHE A 64 1.74 8.52 -0.94
N PHE A 65 2.04 9.67 -0.35
CA PHE A 65 3.29 10.40 -0.54
C PHE A 65 3.99 10.55 0.80
N LYS A 66 5.30 10.27 0.79
CA LYS A 66 6.18 10.49 1.93
C LYS A 66 7.48 11.12 1.46
N THR A 67 8.07 11.96 2.29
CA THR A 67 9.43 12.46 2.06
C THR A 67 10.44 11.36 2.39
N VAL A 68 11.65 11.49 1.83
CA VAL A 68 12.75 10.57 2.15
C VAL A 68 13.04 10.54 3.64
N ASP A 69 12.97 11.71 4.30
CA ASP A 69 13.25 11.84 5.74
C ASP A 69 12.16 11.13 6.57
N GLU A 70 10.87 11.32 6.27
CA GLU A 70 9.76 10.62 6.96
C GLU A 70 9.91 9.09 6.89
N ILE A 71 10.39 8.55 5.78
CA ILE A 71 10.61 7.11 5.64
C ILE A 71 11.83 6.64 6.44
N LYS A 72 12.94 7.39 6.39
CA LYS A 72 14.17 7.07 7.15
C LYS A 72 14.00 7.19 8.66
N GLU A 73 13.13 8.06 9.12
CA GLU A 73 12.82 8.27 10.54
C GLU A 73 11.82 7.24 11.10
N SER A 74 11.21 6.43 10.24
CA SER A 74 10.27 5.40 10.67
C SER A 74 10.99 4.33 11.51
N MET A 75 10.49 4.10 12.71
CA MET A 75 10.98 3.05 13.62
C MET A 75 10.24 1.72 13.47
N ALA A 76 9.15 1.71 12.71
CA ALA A 76 8.29 0.54 12.49
C ALA A 76 7.67 0.60 11.07
N ILE A 77 8.52 0.54 10.06
CA ILE A 77 8.15 0.82 8.67
C ILE A 77 6.93 0.02 8.19
N ASP A 78 6.81 -1.25 8.55
CA ASP A 78 5.68 -2.09 8.17
C ASP A 78 4.35 -1.56 8.71
N THR A 79 4.34 -1.09 9.96
CA THR A 79 3.15 -0.49 10.58
C THR A 79 2.84 0.87 9.97
N ASP A 80 3.87 1.67 9.73
CA ASP A 80 3.73 3.00 9.16
C ASP A 80 3.23 2.93 7.72
N LEU A 81 3.71 2.00 6.90
CA LEU A 81 3.22 1.78 5.54
C LEU A 81 1.73 1.42 5.52
N LYS A 82 1.27 0.54 6.41
CA LYS A 82 -0.16 0.21 6.57
C LYS A 82 -0.98 1.43 6.95
N THR A 83 -0.48 2.24 7.87
CA THR A 83 -1.12 3.47 8.35
C THR A 83 -1.19 4.54 7.25
N TRP A 84 -0.08 4.79 6.54
CA TRP A 84 -0.01 5.80 5.47
C TRP A 84 -0.90 5.44 4.28
N ALA A 85 -0.96 4.15 3.95
CA ALA A 85 -1.85 3.64 2.90
C ALA A 85 -3.30 3.50 3.36
N ASN A 86 -3.62 3.70 4.64
CA ASN A 86 -4.90 3.31 5.23
C ASN A 86 -5.31 1.90 4.79
N ALA A 87 -4.35 0.96 4.88
CA ALA A 87 -4.55 -0.41 4.44
C ALA A 87 -5.50 -1.15 5.39
N GLN A 88 -6.47 -1.84 4.83
CA GLN A 88 -7.52 -2.55 5.57
C GLN A 88 -7.78 -3.91 4.94
N GLY A 89 -7.99 -4.93 5.78
CA GLY A 89 -8.46 -6.25 5.39
C GLY A 89 -9.70 -6.64 6.18
N TRP A 90 -10.65 -7.34 5.54
CA TRP A 90 -11.87 -7.80 6.18
C TRP A 90 -12.41 -9.08 5.53
N LYS A 91 -13.37 -9.75 6.21
CA LYS A 91 -14.10 -10.87 5.64
C LYS A 91 -15.23 -10.40 4.72
N LEU A 92 -15.45 -11.08 3.60
CA LEU A 92 -16.51 -10.71 2.64
C LEU A 92 -17.94 -10.99 3.16
N ASP A 93 -18.11 -11.94 4.07
CA ASP A 93 -19.38 -12.28 4.69
C ASP A 93 -19.68 -11.52 5.98
N ASP A 94 -18.65 -10.88 6.59
CA ASP A 94 -18.81 -9.96 7.72
C ASP A 94 -17.76 -8.82 7.61
N GLU A 95 -18.17 -7.69 7.06
CA GLU A 95 -17.30 -6.50 6.89
C GLU A 95 -16.79 -5.92 8.22
N ASN A 96 -17.36 -6.30 9.36
CA ASN A 96 -16.88 -5.89 10.68
C ASN A 96 -15.76 -6.81 11.22
N GLU A 97 -15.59 -8.00 10.62
CA GLU A 97 -14.49 -8.88 10.96
C GLU A 97 -13.23 -8.48 10.19
N THR A 98 -12.32 -7.81 10.88
CA THR A 98 -11.05 -7.37 10.32
C THR A 98 -10.08 -8.53 10.18
N VAL A 99 -9.26 -8.50 9.13
CA VAL A 99 -8.18 -9.45 8.88
C VAL A 99 -6.87 -8.71 8.92
N ASP A 100 -5.88 -9.26 9.62
CA ASP A 100 -4.54 -8.70 9.67
C ASP A 100 -3.87 -8.74 8.29
N LEU A 101 -3.06 -7.72 8.03
CA LEU A 101 -2.32 -7.59 6.78
C LEU A 101 -0.82 -7.73 7.01
N ASP A 102 -0.17 -8.42 6.10
CA ASP A 102 1.25 -8.33 5.87
C ASP A 102 1.57 -7.28 4.81
N VAL A 103 2.83 -6.83 4.76
CA VAL A 103 3.30 -5.83 3.81
C VAL A 103 4.67 -6.20 3.26
N ASP A 104 4.88 -5.93 1.98
CA ASP A 104 6.18 -6.02 1.30
C ASP A 104 6.39 -4.75 0.47
N TYR A 105 7.66 -4.36 0.28
CA TYR A 105 8.03 -3.16 -0.45
C TYR A 105 9.38 -3.34 -1.15
N ASP A 106 9.55 -2.66 -2.29
CA ASP A 106 10.70 -2.80 -3.20
C ASP A 106 11.81 -1.78 -2.96
N PHE A 107 11.93 -1.26 -1.74
CA PHE A 107 12.96 -0.30 -1.35
C PHE A 107 13.61 -0.65 0.00
N ASP A 108 14.78 -0.10 0.24
CA ASP A 108 15.46 -0.14 1.53
C ASP A 108 15.24 1.21 2.24
N PRO A 109 14.58 1.25 3.40
CA PRO A 109 14.29 2.49 4.13
C PRO A 109 15.53 3.32 4.47
N GLU A 110 16.69 2.68 4.70
CA GLU A 110 17.92 3.39 5.06
C GLU A 110 18.57 4.11 3.87
N THR A 111 18.43 3.54 2.68
CA THR A 111 19.10 4.02 1.44
C THR A 111 18.16 4.64 0.43
N ILE A 112 16.85 4.74 0.76
CA ILE A 112 15.82 5.26 -0.13
C ILE A 112 16.16 6.65 -0.67
N LYS A 113 15.78 6.91 -1.91
CA LYS A 113 15.89 8.18 -2.63
C LYS A 113 14.53 8.60 -3.14
N GLU A 114 14.44 9.81 -3.69
CA GLU A 114 13.25 10.23 -4.42
C GLU A 114 12.93 9.28 -5.58
N GLY A 115 11.66 8.86 -5.68
CA GLY A 115 11.22 7.92 -6.70
C GLY A 115 9.79 7.44 -6.50
N VAL A 116 9.39 6.48 -7.32
CA VAL A 116 8.13 5.76 -7.19
C VAL A 116 8.45 4.33 -6.81
N TYR A 117 7.89 3.89 -5.73
CA TYR A 117 8.12 2.58 -5.14
C TYR A 117 6.82 1.82 -5.02
N LYS A 118 6.93 0.49 -5.03
CA LYS A 118 5.80 -0.40 -4.89
C LYS A 118 5.70 -0.93 -3.46
N VAL A 119 4.50 -0.82 -2.90
CA VAL A 119 4.14 -1.46 -1.63
C VAL A 119 2.99 -2.41 -1.89
N THR A 120 3.07 -3.62 -1.38
CA THR A 120 2.07 -4.67 -1.55
C THR A 120 1.54 -5.09 -0.19
N PHE A 121 0.22 -5.12 -0.04
CA PHE A 121 -0.47 -5.59 1.16
C PHE A 121 -1.24 -6.86 0.83
N TRP A 122 -1.26 -7.82 1.77
CA TRP A 122 -2.07 -9.03 1.66
C TRP A 122 -2.53 -9.49 3.04
N THR A 123 -3.59 -10.28 3.07
CA THR A 123 -4.09 -10.87 4.32
C THR A 123 -3.11 -11.90 4.88
N THR A 124 -2.93 -11.90 6.20
CA THR A 124 -2.17 -12.95 6.89
C THR A 124 -2.93 -14.27 6.79
N GLY A 125 -2.21 -15.36 6.68
CA GLY A 125 -2.84 -16.69 6.62
C GLY A 125 -2.71 -17.39 5.26
N ARG A 126 -1.66 -17.08 4.48
CA ARG A 126 -1.33 -17.90 3.31
C ARG A 126 -1.10 -19.34 3.76
N GLU A 127 -1.98 -20.25 3.34
CA GLU A 127 -1.70 -21.68 3.46
C GLU A 127 -0.56 -22.05 2.51
N PHE A 128 0.56 -22.45 3.08
CA PHE A 128 1.63 -23.11 2.34
C PHE A 128 1.45 -24.62 2.47
N LYS A 129 1.26 -25.32 1.34
CA LYS A 129 1.32 -26.77 1.33
C LYS A 129 2.76 -27.22 1.13
N ILE A 130 3.34 -27.80 2.18
CA ILE A 130 4.69 -28.31 2.16
C ILE A 130 4.62 -29.82 2.12
N HIS A 131 5.34 -30.42 1.19
CA HIS A 131 5.56 -31.85 1.18
C HIS A 131 6.88 -32.10 1.91
N THR A 132 6.81 -32.63 3.11
CA THR A 132 7.98 -33.04 3.90
C THR A 132 7.90 -34.54 4.22
N THR A 133 9.05 -35.16 4.40
CA THR A 133 9.18 -36.52 4.91
C THR A 133 9.20 -36.55 6.44
N ASP A 134 9.33 -35.39 7.08
CA ASP A 134 9.35 -35.25 8.51
C ASP A 134 7.95 -35.09 9.06
N TYR A 135 7.65 -35.84 10.11
CA TYR A 135 6.33 -35.75 10.78
C TYR A 135 6.30 -34.51 11.68
N VAL A 136 5.29 -33.68 11.48
CA VAL A 136 4.98 -32.55 12.35
C VAL A 136 3.56 -32.73 12.87
N GLU A 137 3.37 -32.64 14.18
CA GLU A 137 2.03 -32.72 14.79
C GLU A 137 1.19 -31.52 14.38
N GLU A 138 -0.09 -31.77 14.13
CA GLU A 138 -1.08 -30.74 13.82
C GLU A 138 -1.14 -29.68 14.93
N GLY A 139 -1.14 -28.39 14.55
CA GLY A 139 -1.21 -27.27 15.49
C GLY A 139 0.12 -26.82 16.08
N LYS A 140 1.25 -27.41 15.68
CA LYS A 140 2.57 -26.88 16.07
C LYS A 140 3.02 -25.77 15.16
N GLU A 141 3.56 -24.72 15.76
CA GLU A 141 4.24 -23.63 15.07
C GLU A 141 5.57 -24.13 14.48
N VAL A 142 5.76 -23.96 13.18
CA VAL A 142 6.98 -24.37 12.47
C VAL A 142 7.56 -23.18 11.75
N GLY A 143 8.88 -23.01 11.83
CA GLY A 143 9.62 -22.04 11.05
C GLY A 143 9.94 -22.60 9.66
N LEU A 144 9.71 -21.79 8.62
CA LEU A 144 10.09 -22.11 7.25
C LEU A 144 11.28 -21.26 6.83
N THR A 145 12.32 -21.91 6.34
CA THR A 145 13.47 -21.23 5.74
C THR A 145 13.57 -21.65 4.27
N PHE A 146 13.59 -20.67 3.39
CA PHE A 146 13.79 -20.90 1.95
C PHE A 146 15.15 -20.33 1.54
N PHE A 147 15.94 -21.13 0.86
CA PHE A 147 17.11 -20.62 0.14
C PHE A 147 16.69 -20.28 -1.28
N ALA A 148 17.33 -19.28 -1.91
CA ALA A 148 16.99 -18.83 -3.25
C ALA A 148 17.07 -19.98 -4.30
N GLU A 149 17.95 -20.93 -4.10
CA GLU A 149 18.13 -22.13 -4.91
C GLU A 149 17.00 -23.17 -4.76
N ASP A 150 16.22 -23.09 -3.67
CA ASP A 150 15.09 -24.01 -3.40
C ASP A 150 13.77 -23.50 -3.99
N ILE A 151 13.76 -22.28 -4.54
CA ILE A 151 12.55 -21.65 -5.09
C ILE A 151 12.44 -21.97 -6.58
N HIS A 152 11.57 -22.92 -6.93
CA HIS A 152 11.20 -23.19 -8.32
C HIS A 152 9.91 -22.42 -8.66
N VAL A 153 10.04 -21.39 -9.52
CA VAL A 153 8.86 -20.71 -10.09
C VAL A 153 8.32 -21.60 -11.21
N MET A 154 7.17 -22.21 -10.98
CA MET A 154 6.47 -22.96 -12.04
C MET A 154 5.34 -22.07 -12.59
N GLU A 155 5.34 -21.90 -13.91
CA GLU A 155 4.22 -21.31 -14.61
C GLU A 155 3.00 -22.24 -14.50
N LYS A 156 1.89 -21.71 -13.98
CA LYS A 156 0.64 -22.49 -13.87
C LYS A 156 0.10 -22.69 -15.28
N MET A 157 0.35 -23.86 -15.86
CA MET A 157 -0.34 -24.24 -17.09
C MET A 157 -1.85 -24.36 -16.79
N GLY A 158 -2.64 -23.48 -17.41
CA GLY A 158 -4.09 -23.56 -17.34
C GLY A 158 -4.58 -24.83 -18.08
N PHE A 159 -5.40 -25.59 -17.39
CA PHE A 159 -6.30 -26.55 -17.98
C PHE A 159 -7.69 -25.95 -18.06
#